data_a0ab527a6d8cf93ebc5c3a5c79f351ad
#
_entry.id   a0ab527a6d8cf93ebc5c3a5c79f351ad
#
_cell.length_a   1.000
_cell.length_b   1.000
_cell.length_c   1.000
_cell.angle_alpha   90.00
_cell.angle_beta   90.00
_cell.angle_gamma   90.00
#
_symmetry.space_group_name_H-M   'P 1'
#
loop_
_entity.id
_entity.type
_entity.pdbx_description
1 polymer ?
#
loop_
_entity_poly.entity_id
_entity_poly.type
_entity_poly.pdbx_seq_one_letter_code
_entity_poly.pdbx_strand_id
1 'polypeptide(L)'
;MWLVSLLRLVAVELKSGKFKGAYAGQLNTYLSALDDLVRRRDENPSIGLILCKEKSDKMVEYAFRNTSTPMGVATYTLTSKLPRMYSDALPNPDDLAKLLQE
;
A
#
# COMPACT_ATOMS: atom_id res chain seq x y z
N MET A 1 -3.88 -3.62 6.55
CA MET A 1 -3.21 -2.33 6.30
C MET A 1 -2.12 -2.11 7.32
N TRP A 2 -1.01 -1.53 6.90
CA TRP A 2 0.12 -1.23 7.77
C TRP A 2 0.37 0.26 7.83
N LEU A 3 0.81 0.73 9.01
CA LEU A 3 1.20 2.11 9.22
C LEU A 3 2.67 2.19 9.60
N VAL A 4 3.36 3.16 9.00
CA VAL A 4 4.74 3.49 9.36
C VAL A 4 4.80 4.98 9.63
N SER A 5 5.48 5.38 10.71
CA SER A 5 5.62 6.79 11.08
C SER A 5 7.08 7.22 11.00
N LEU A 6 7.38 8.09 10.01
CA LEU A 6 8.71 8.64 9.75
C LEU A 6 8.57 10.13 9.43
N LEU A 7 8.15 10.96 10.35
CA LEU A 7 7.77 12.35 10.13
C LEU A 7 6.45 12.49 9.36
N ARG A 8 5.86 11.40 8.92
CA ARG A 8 4.51 11.29 8.37
C ARG A 8 4.05 9.85 8.45
N LEU A 9 2.75 9.66 8.49
CA LEU A 9 2.16 8.34 8.44
C LEU A 9 2.13 7.84 7.00
N VAL A 10 2.52 6.60 6.80
CA VAL A 10 2.41 5.91 5.51
C VAL A 10 1.46 4.74 5.70
N ALA A 11 0.32 4.78 5.02
CA ALA A 11 -0.66 3.71 5.06
C ALA A 11 -0.43 2.80 3.85
N VAL A 12 -0.19 1.52 4.11
CA VAL A 12 0.05 0.52 3.07
C VAL A 12 -1.12 -0.43 3.03
N GLU A 13 -1.80 -0.49 1.89
CA GLU A 13 -2.93 -1.39 1.66
C GLU A 13 -2.50 -2.49 0.71
N LEU A 14 -2.67 -3.75 1.15
CA LEU A 14 -2.31 -4.91 0.35
C LEU A 14 -3.56 -5.53 -0.26
N LYS A 15 -3.52 -5.76 -1.57
CA LYS A 15 -4.60 -6.41 -2.31
C LYS A 15 -4.04 -7.64 -3.03
N SER A 16 -4.72 -8.76 -2.89
CA SER A 16 -4.28 -10.01 -3.49
C SER A 16 -4.60 -10.12 -4.98
N GLY A 17 -5.33 -9.18 -5.53
CA GLY A 17 -5.76 -9.20 -6.92
C GLY A 17 -5.35 -7.96 -7.69
N LYS A 18 -6.21 -7.62 -8.66
CA LYS A 18 -5.99 -6.52 -9.58
C LYS A 18 -6.43 -5.19 -8.93
N PHE A 19 -5.75 -4.10 -9.27
CA PHE A 19 -6.15 -2.77 -8.82
C PHE A 19 -7.56 -2.42 -9.33
N LYS A 20 -8.37 -1.87 -8.43
CA LYS A 20 -9.72 -1.37 -8.75
C LYS A 20 -9.80 0.10 -8.35
N GLY A 21 -10.53 0.90 -9.16
CA GLY A 21 -10.67 2.33 -8.89
C GLY A 21 -11.24 2.64 -7.51
N ALA A 22 -12.13 1.81 -6.99
CA ALA A 22 -12.72 1.97 -5.67
C ALA A 22 -11.68 1.98 -4.55
N TYR A 23 -10.55 1.31 -4.73
CA TYR A 23 -9.48 1.26 -3.71
C TYR A 23 -8.89 2.64 -3.44
N ALA A 24 -8.77 3.47 -4.47
CA ALA A 24 -8.26 4.83 -4.29
C ALA A 24 -9.19 5.66 -3.41
N GLY A 25 -10.50 5.55 -3.63
CA GLY A 25 -11.49 6.27 -2.80
C GLY A 25 -11.48 5.80 -1.34
N GLN A 26 -11.38 4.49 -1.13
CA GLN A 26 -11.30 3.93 0.22
C GLN A 26 -10.05 4.41 0.95
N LEU A 27 -8.90 4.38 0.28
CA LEU A 27 -7.65 4.83 0.87
C LEU A 27 -7.68 6.32 1.15
N ASN A 28 -8.23 7.12 0.25
CA ASN A 28 -8.36 8.56 0.45
C ASN A 28 -9.16 8.88 1.72
N THR A 29 -10.28 8.20 1.93
CA THR A 29 -11.07 8.35 3.14
C THR A 29 -10.26 7.99 4.38
N TYR A 30 -9.51 6.90 4.29
CA TYR A 30 -8.67 6.44 5.39
C TYR A 30 -7.58 7.44 5.74
N LEU A 31 -6.91 8.01 4.72
CA LEU A 31 -5.86 9.00 4.93
C LEU A 31 -6.41 10.27 5.59
N SER A 32 -7.61 10.69 5.19
CA SER A 32 -8.27 11.83 5.81
C SER A 32 -8.53 11.58 7.29
N ALA A 33 -8.99 10.38 7.63
CA ALA A 33 -9.23 10.01 9.01
C ALA A 33 -7.92 9.95 9.81
N LEU A 34 -6.85 9.43 9.22
CA LEU A 34 -5.54 9.38 9.88
C LEU A 34 -5.01 10.78 10.16
N ASP A 35 -5.18 11.70 9.23
CA ASP A 35 -4.72 13.08 9.42
C ASP A 35 -5.48 13.78 10.56
N ASP A 36 -6.76 13.49 10.71
CA ASP A 36 -7.57 14.09 11.75
C ASP A 36 -7.39 13.47 13.12
N LEU A 37 -7.19 12.14 13.18
CA LEU A 37 -7.31 11.40 14.43
C LEU A 37 -5.97 10.87 14.96
N VAL A 38 -4.99 10.64 14.10
CA VAL A 38 -3.76 9.94 14.48
C VAL A 38 -2.52 10.79 14.25
N ARG A 39 -2.49 11.58 13.19
CA ARG A 39 -1.30 12.38 12.83
C ARG A 39 -0.95 13.34 13.96
N ARG A 40 0.34 13.41 14.32
CA ARG A 40 0.86 14.37 15.30
C ARG A 40 1.12 15.72 14.62
N ARG A 41 1.21 16.78 15.44
CA ARG A 41 1.40 18.14 14.91
C ARG A 41 2.67 18.31 14.10
N ASP A 42 3.73 17.60 14.45
CA ASP A 42 5.03 17.68 13.78
C ASP A 42 5.14 16.76 12.58
N GLU A 43 4.10 15.97 12.29
CA GLU A 43 4.09 15.09 11.14
C GLU A 43 3.47 15.78 9.93
N ASN A 44 4.04 15.51 8.76
CA ASN A 44 3.45 15.95 7.49
C ASN A 44 2.17 15.15 7.21
N PRO A 45 1.30 15.61 6.28
CA PRO A 45 0.11 14.85 5.90
C PRO A 45 0.45 13.42 5.51
N SER A 46 -0.42 12.47 5.86
CA SER A 46 -0.19 11.06 5.59
C SER A 46 -0.22 10.77 4.08
N ILE A 47 0.52 9.73 3.70
CA ILE A 47 0.54 9.25 2.32
C ILE A 47 0.05 7.81 2.29
N GLY A 48 -0.45 7.39 1.12
CA GLY A 48 -0.98 6.05 0.95
C GLY A 48 -0.31 5.29 -0.18
N LEU A 49 -0.19 4.00 -0.02
CA LEU A 49 0.36 3.10 -1.03
C LEU A 49 -0.52 1.86 -1.13
N ILE A 50 -0.97 1.57 -2.35
CA ILE A 50 -1.72 0.34 -2.63
C ILE A 50 -0.78 -0.61 -3.35
N LEU A 51 -0.62 -1.81 -2.79
CA LEU A 51 0.14 -2.88 -3.41
C LEU A 51 -0.83 -3.93 -3.92
N CYS A 52 -0.75 -4.25 -5.21
CA CYS A 52 -1.62 -5.24 -5.85
C CYS A 52 -0.81 -6.11 -6.81
N LYS A 53 -1.39 -7.24 -7.23
CA LYS A 53 -0.70 -8.14 -8.16
C LYS A 53 -0.66 -7.61 -9.58
N GLU A 54 -1.71 -6.92 -10.00
CA GLU A 54 -1.84 -6.39 -11.35
C GLU A 54 -2.45 -5.00 -11.32
N LYS A 55 -2.11 -4.18 -12.29
CA LYS A 55 -2.74 -2.87 -12.46
C LYS A 55 -2.79 -2.50 -13.94
N SER A 56 -3.80 -1.71 -14.29
CA SER A 56 -3.87 -1.03 -15.57
C SER A 56 -3.45 0.43 -15.34
N ASP A 57 -2.47 0.90 -16.10
CA ASP A 57 -2.01 2.29 -15.96
C ASP A 57 -3.13 3.29 -16.26
N LYS A 58 -4.02 2.96 -17.20
CA LYS A 58 -5.19 3.78 -17.51
C LYS A 58 -6.15 3.86 -16.32
N MET A 59 -6.41 2.74 -15.67
CA MET A 59 -7.29 2.71 -14.50
C MET A 59 -6.70 3.52 -13.35
N VAL A 60 -5.41 3.41 -13.12
CA VAL A 60 -4.72 4.19 -12.07
C VAL A 60 -4.82 5.68 -12.39
N GLU A 61 -4.56 6.07 -13.65
CA GLU A 61 -4.68 7.45 -14.08
C GLU A 61 -6.09 8.00 -13.82
N TYR A 62 -7.11 7.26 -14.22
CA TYR A 62 -8.50 7.72 -14.03
C TYR A 62 -8.88 7.78 -12.54
N ALA A 63 -8.44 6.81 -11.76
CA ALA A 63 -8.76 6.76 -10.33
C ALA A 63 -8.15 7.93 -9.55
N PHE A 64 -6.99 8.43 -9.97
CA PHE A 64 -6.28 9.48 -9.26
C PHE A 64 -6.41 10.86 -9.89
N ARG A 65 -7.09 10.96 -11.02
CA ARG A 65 -7.12 12.20 -11.81
C ARG A 65 -7.53 13.44 -11.01
N ASN A 66 -8.54 13.32 -10.17
CA ASN A 66 -9.07 14.43 -9.40
C ASN A 66 -8.71 14.35 -7.91
N THR A 67 -7.70 13.58 -7.57
CA THR A 67 -7.28 13.37 -6.19
C THR A 67 -6.04 14.20 -5.91
N SER A 68 -6.11 15.04 -4.88
CA SER A 68 -4.96 15.83 -4.41
C SER A 68 -4.19 15.13 -3.29
N THR A 69 -4.75 14.08 -2.72
CA THR A 69 -4.10 13.33 -1.64
C THR A 69 -2.93 12.52 -2.18
N PRO A 70 -1.76 12.52 -1.51
CA PRO A 70 -0.60 11.78 -1.99
C PRO A 70 -0.80 10.28 -1.82
N MET A 71 -1.05 9.62 -2.93
CA MET A 71 -1.25 8.17 -3.01
C MET A 71 -0.51 7.60 -4.20
N GLY A 72 -0.11 6.34 -4.09
CA GLY A 72 0.51 5.63 -5.18
C GLY A 72 0.02 4.19 -5.27
N VAL A 73 0.24 3.59 -6.42
CA VAL A 73 -0.06 2.17 -6.65
C VAL A 73 1.17 1.50 -7.22
N ALA A 74 1.52 0.34 -6.66
CA ALA A 74 2.61 -0.47 -7.16
C ALA A 74 2.16 -1.92 -7.25
N THR A 75 2.83 -2.68 -8.10
CA THR A 75 2.60 -4.12 -8.19
C THR A 75 3.68 -4.86 -7.45
N TYR A 76 3.35 -6.05 -6.98
CA TYR A 76 4.31 -6.92 -6.33
C TYR A 76 4.26 -8.32 -6.95
N THR A 77 5.37 -9.03 -6.84
CA THR A 77 5.48 -10.41 -7.28
C THR A 77 6.04 -11.24 -6.14
N LEU A 78 5.35 -12.32 -5.82
CA LEU A 78 5.86 -13.28 -4.84
C LEU A 78 6.68 -14.32 -5.59
N THR A 79 7.89 -14.59 -5.10
CA THR A 79 8.77 -15.57 -5.71
C THR A 79 9.17 -16.61 -4.67
N SER A 80 9.31 -17.86 -5.13
CA SER A 80 9.84 -18.94 -4.29
C SER A 80 11.36 -18.89 -4.17
N LYS A 81 12.02 -18.02 -4.95
CA LYS A 81 13.48 -17.91 -4.96
C LYS A 81 13.90 -16.60 -4.31
N LEU A 82 14.52 -16.70 -3.15
CA LEU A 82 15.12 -15.54 -2.49
C LEU A 82 16.63 -15.60 -2.67
N PRO A 83 17.32 -14.44 -2.80
CA PRO A 83 18.77 -14.43 -2.74
C PRO A 83 19.24 -15.13 -1.48
N ARG A 84 20.33 -15.89 -1.59
CA ARG A 84 20.82 -16.72 -0.48
C ARG A 84 21.05 -15.91 0.81
N MET A 85 21.49 -14.66 0.67
CA MET A 85 21.75 -13.80 1.81
C MET A 85 20.50 -13.45 2.61
N TYR A 86 19.31 -13.60 2.02
CA TYR A 86 18.05 -13.26 2.69
C TYR A 86 17.25 -14.49 3.12
N SER A 87 17.58 -15.67 2.59
CA SER A 87 16.75 -16.85 2.79
C SER A 87 16.65 -17.27 4.26
N ASP A 88 17.68 -17.01 5.06
CA ASP A 88 17.69 -17.37 6.49
C ASP A 88 17.05 -16.28 7.37
N ALA A 89 16.94 -15.06 6.87
CA ALA A 89 16.44 -13.92 7.62
C ALA A 89 14.97 -13.61 7.37
N LEU A 90 14.39 -14.16 6.30
CA LEU A 90 13.02 -13.87 5.89
C LEU A 90 12.13 -15.11 6.00
N PRO A 91 10.82 -14.94 6.25
CA PRO A 91 9.90 -16.07 6.21
C PRO A 91 9.90 -16.74 4.85
N ASN A 92 9.49 -18.01 4.83
CA ASN A 92 9.27 -18.77 3.61
C ASN A 92 8.30 -18.00 2.71
N PRO A 93 8.50 -17.98 1.36
CA PRO A 93 7.57 -17.32 0.45
C PRO A 93 6.12 -17.78 0.59
N ASP A 94 5.88 -19.05 0.88
CA ASP A 94 4.52 -19.53 1.10
C ASP A 94 3.89 -18.91 2.36
N ASP A 95 4.67 -18.72 3.41
CA ASP A 95 4.20 -18.06 4.63
C ASP A 95 3.92 -16.58 4.38
N LEU A 96 4.77 -15.93 3.57
CA LEU A 96 4.52 -14.55 3.17
C LEU A 96 3.24 -14.44 2.35
N ALA A 97 2.99 -15.38 1.46
CA ALA A 97 1.76 -15.39 0.67
C ALA A 97 0.51 -15.49 1.56
N LYS A 98 0.58 -16.29 2.62
CA LYS A 98 -0.53 -16.39 3.58
C LYS A 98 -0.78 -15.07 4.32
N LEU A 99 0.29 -14.36 4.67
CA LEU A 99 0.17 -13.06 5.33
C LEU A 99 -0.43 -11.99 4.42
N LEU A 100 -0.27 -12.13 3.10
CA LEU A 100 -0.76 -11.17 2.11
C LEU A 100 -2.16 -11.48 1.60
N GLN A 101 -2.76 -12.59 2.00
CA GLN A 101 -4.14 -12.93 1.63
C GLN A 101 -5.11 -12.06 2.41
N GLU A 102 -6.15 -11.62 1.72
CA GLU A 102 -7.24 -10.85 2.31
C GLU A 102 -8.45 -11.72 2.53
#